data_b2771617b0441aa05c2e41c42f228f4e
#
_entry.id   b2771617b0441aa05c2e41c42f228f4e
#
_cell.length_a   1.000
_cell.length_b   1.000
_cell.length_c   1.000
_cell.angle_alpha   90.00
_cell.angle_beta   90.00
_cell.angle_gamma   90.00
#
_symmetry.space_group_name_H-M   'P 1'
#
loop_
_entity.id
_entity.type
_entity.pdbx_description
1 polymer ?
#
loop_
_entity_poly.entity_id
_entity_poly.type
_entity_poly.pdbx_seq_one_letter_code
_entity_poly.pdbx_strand_id
1 'polypeptide(L)'
;MVSGFAMPKIRRKLAMDILVNAAKPGRRRYLTLVMIFIAVVICYVDRANLAVASAHIQEEFGITKAQMGYVFSAFAWLYTLCQIPGGWFLDRVGSRVTYFIAIFGWSVATLFQGFATGLMSLIGLRAITGIFEAPAFPTNNRMVTSWFPEHERASAVGFYTSGQFVGLAFLTPLLIWIQEMLSWHWVFIVTGGIGIIWSLIWFKVYQPPRLTKGISKAELDYIRDGGGLVDGDAPVKKEARQPLTAKDWKLVFHRKLIGVYLGQFAVASTLWFFLTWFPNYLTQEKGITALKAGFMTTVPFLAAFIGVLLSGWVADLLVRKGFSLGFACKTPIICGLLISTCIMGANYTNDPMMIMCLMALAFFGNGFASITWSLVSSLAPMRLIGLTGGVFNFAGGLGGITVPLVVGYLAQGYGFAPALVYISAVALIGALSYILLVGDVKRVG
;
A
#
# COMPACT_ATOMS: atom_id res chain seq x y z
N MET A 1 25.30 17.46 -55.49
CA MET A 1 24.08 16.78 -56.01
C MET A 1 23.88 15.50 -55.20
N VAL A 2 22.99 15.50 -54.22
CA VAL A 2 22.62 14.31 -53.46
C VAL A 2 21.17 14.01 -53.86
N SER A 3 21.00 12.96 -54.67
CA SER A 3 19.70 12.51 -55.16
C SER A 3 18.88 11.92 -54.00
N GLY A 4 17.79 12.59 -53.67
CA GLY A 4 16.79 12.06 -52.71
C GLY A 4 16.11 10.81 -53.28
N PHE A 5 16.35 9.66 -52.66
CA PHE A 5 15.62 8.42 -52.90
C PHE A 5 14.19 8.56 -52.40
N ALA A 6 13.27 8.97 -53.26
CA ALA A 6 11.84 8.93 -52.99
C ALA A 6 11.38 7.46 -52.90
N MET A 7 10.96 7.00 -51.74
CA MET A 7 10.34 5.67 -51.62
C MET A 7 9.18 5.49 -52.58
N PRO A 8 9.10 4.36 -53.32
CA PRO A 8 8.02 4.09 -54.26
C PRO A 8 6.65 4.21 -53.56
N LYS A 9 5.70 4.89 -54.22
CA LYS A 9 4.31 5.10 -53.71
C LYS A 9 3.63 3.82 -53.20
N ILE A 10 3.99 2.65 -53.80
CA ILE A 10 3.48 1.34 -53.37
C ILE A 10 3.99 0.96 -51.97
N ARG A 11 5.26 1.21 -51.61
CA ARG A 11 5.79 0.96 -50.26
C ARG A 11 5.20 1.90 -49.22
N ARG A 12 4.92 3.16 -49.57
CA ARG A 12 4.24 4.11 -48.72
C ARG A 12 2.78 3.72 -48.46
N LYS A 13 2.07 3.24 -49.50
CA LYS A 13 0.70 2.75 -49.36
C LYS A 13 0.65 1.46 -48.53
N LEU A 14 1.56 0.52 -48.77
CA LEU A 14 1.67 -0.73 -48.01
C LEU A 14 2.04 -0.45 -46.55
N ALA A 15 2.94 0.49 -46.27
CA ALA A 15 3.28 0.91 -44.91
C ALA A 15 2.11 1.65 -44.23
N MET A 16 1.37 2.46 -44.94
CA MET A 16 0.16 3.10 -44.45
C MET A 16 -0.98 2.10 -44.20
N ASP A 17 -1.18 1.14 -45.13
CA ASP A 17 -2.19 0.08 -44.99
C ASP A 17 -1.83 -0.89 -43.84
N ILE A 18 -0.55 -1.12 -43.57
CA ILE A 18 -0.07 -1.87 -42.38
C ILE A 18 -0.31 -1.06 -41.08
N LEU A 19 -0.13 0.26 -41.11
CA LEU A 19 -0.39 1.14 -39.96
C LEU A 19 -1.89 1.34 -39.72
N VAL A 20 -2.72 1.35 -40.76
CA VAL A 20 -4.19 1.48 -40.65
C VAL A 20 -4.85 0.17 -40.27
N ASN A 21 -4.27 -0.99 -40.66
CA ASN A 21 -4.73 -2.33 -40.23
C ASN A 21 -4.10 -2.85 -38.96
N ALA A 22 -3.33 -2.07 -38.21
CA ALA A 22 -2.95 -2.42 -36.85
C ALA A 22 -4.23 -2.46 -36.02
N ALA A 23 -4.78 -3.66 -35.85
CA ALA A 23 -5.96 -3.86 -34.99
C ALA A 23 -5.69 -3.21 -33.63
N LYS A 24 -6.58 -2.29 -33.20
CA LYS A 24 -6.43 -1.60 -31.91
C LYS A 24 -6.24 -2.66 -30.83
N PRO A 25 -5.27 -2.49 -29.92
CA PRO A 25 -5.07 -3.44 -28.84
C PRO A 25 -6.37 -3.60 -28.05
N GLY A 26 -6.71 -4.83 -27.71
CA GLY A 26 -7.88 -5.15 -26.87
C GLY A 26 -7.80 -4.48 -25.51
N ARG A 27 -8.81 -4.70 -24.67
CA ARG A 27 -8.93 -4.08 -23.34
C ARG A 27 -8.95 -5.10 -22.19
N ARG A 28 -8.51 -6.33 -22.42
CA ARG A 28 -8.53 -7.40 -21.41
C ARG A 28 -7.61 -7.09 -20.22
N ARG A 29 -6.49 -6.40 -20.45
CA ARG A 29 -5.60 -5.94 -19.38
C ARG A 29 -6.30 -5.06 -18.34
N TYR A 30 -7.26 -4.23 -18.75
CA TYR A 30 -8.02 -3.39 -17.83
C TYR A 30 -8.99 -4.17 -16.94
N LEU A 31 -9.54 -5.30 -17.43
CA LEU A 31 -10.33 -6.20 -16.59
C LEU A 31 -9.47 -6.77 -15.45
N THR A 32 -8.27 -7.24 -15.77
CA THR A 32 -7.30 -7.70 -14.74
C THR A 32 -6.98 -6.58 -13.75
N LEU A 33 -6.79 -5.35 -14.24
CA LEU A 33 -6.51 -4.21 -13.37
C LEU A 33 -7.67 -3.89 -12.41
N VAL A 34 -8.90 -3.91 -12.90
CA VAL A 34 -10.11 -3.74 -12.05
C VAL A 34 -10.23 -4.86 -11.02
N MET A 35 -9.92 -6.10 -11.40
CA MET A 35 -9.93 -7.22 -10.46
C MET A 35 -8.89 -7.06 -9.35
N ILE A 36 -7.69 -6.58 -9.67
CA ILE A 36 -6.65 -6.25 -8.68
C ILE A 36 -7.12 -5.11 -7.78
N PHE A 37 -7.70 -4.05 -8.35
CA PHE A 37 -8.25 -2.93 -7.61
C PHE A 37 -9.29 -3.37 -6.57
N ILE A 38 -10.27 -4.20 -6.96
CA ILE A 38 -11.29 -4.73 -6.04
C ILE A 38 -10.64 -5.55 -4.92
N ALA A 39 -9.65 -6.38 -5.23
CA ALA A 39 -8.94 -7.16 -4.23
C ALA A 39 -8.18 -6.27 -3.23
N VAL A 40 -7.59 -5.15 -3.70
CA VAL A 40 -6.96 -4.15 -2.82
C VAL A 40 -8.00 -3.44 -1.95
N VAL A 41 -9.18 -3.12 -2.49
CA VAL A 41 -10.30 -2.57 -1.69
C VAL A 41 -10.67 -3.55 -0.57
N ILE A 42 -10.89 -4.83 -0.87
CA ILE A 42 -11.23 -5.87 0.13
C ILE A 42 -10.12 -5.97 1.19
N CYS A 43 -8.86 -6.04 0.79
CA CYS A 43 -7.70 -6.11 1.66
C CYS A 43 -7.69 -4.95 2.70
N TYR A 44 -7.92 -3.71 2.28
CA TYR A 44 -7.90 -2.56 3.18
C TYR A 44 -9.17 -2.42 4.03
N VAL A 45 -10.31 -2.87 3.54
CA VAL A 45 -11.53 -3.01 4.34
C VAL A 45 -11.31 -4.01 5.49
N ASP A 46 -10.71 -5.16 5.21
CA ASP A 46 -10.38 -6.17 6.23
C ASP A 46 -9.39 -5.65 7.27
N ARG A 47 -8.49 -4.75 6.89
CA ARG A 47 -7.62 -4.04 7.86
C ARG A 47 -8.40 -3.06 8.73
N ALA A 48 -9.39 -2.37 8.19
CA ALA A 48 -10.21 -1.39 8.93
C ALA A 48 -11.20 -2.05 9.90
N ASN A 49 -11.67 -3.27 9.63
CA ASN A 49 -12.65 -3.99 10.44
C ASN A 49 -12.33 -3.96 11.93
N LEU A 50 -11.08 -4.29 12.27
CA LEU A 50 -10.66 -4.38 13.66
C LEU A 50 -10.64 -3.01 14.34
N ALA A 51 -10.26 -1.94 13.61
CA ALA A 51 -10.27 -0.59 14.15
C ALA A 51 -11.71 -0.12 14.47
N VAL A 52 -12.65 -0.43 13.56
CA VAL A 52 -14.07 -0.15 13.74
C VAL A 52 -14.64 -0.93 14.93
N ALA A 53 -14.37 -2.23 15.00
CA ALA A 53 -14.92 -3.12 16.02
C ALA A 53 -14.24 -3.01 17.39
N SER A 54 -13.08 -2.38 17.48
CA SER A 54 -12.18 -2.47 18.63
C SER A 54 -12.78 -1.98 19.94
N ALA A 55 -13.63 -0.95 19.95
CA ALA A 55 -14.28 -0.47 21.17
C ALA A 55 -15.24 -1.52 21.75
N HIS A 56 -16.08 -2.13 20.93
CA HIS A 56 -17.02 -3.17 21.35
C HIS A 56 -16.29 -4.46 21.76
N ILE A 57 -15.22 -4.83 21.06
CA ILE A 57 -14.38 -5.98 21.42
C ILE A 57 -13.72 -5.77 22.78
N GLN A 58 -13.24 -4.55 23.08
CA GLN A 58 -12.67 -4.22 24.38
C GLN A 58 -13.70 -4.33 25.50
N GLU A 59 -14.92 -3.85 25.26
CA GLU A 59 -16.02 -3.94 26.23
C GLU A 59 -16.45 -5.39 26.46
N GLU A 60 -16.68 -6.18 25.41
CA GLU A 60 -17.18 -7.55 25.50
C GLU A 60 -16.17 -8.50 26.15
N PHE A 61 -14.89 -8.38 25.80
CA PHE A 61 -13.85 -9.29 26.32
C PHE A 61 -13.11 -8.73 27.53
N GLY A 62 -13.41 -7.53 27.99
CA GLY A 62 -12.72 -6.88 29.10
C GLY A 62 -11.25 -6.63 28.85
N ILE A 63 -10.83 -6.44 27.56
CA ILE A 63 -9.45 -6.22 27.19
C ILE A 63 -9.06 -4.74 27.20
N THR A 64 -7.84 -4.49 27.63
CA THR A 64 -7.31 -3.13 27.75
C THR A 64 -6.88 -2.55 26.40
N LYS A 65 -6.67 -1.23 26.31
CA LYS A 65 -6.12 -0.59 25.11
C LYS A 65 -4.74 -1.12 24.75
N ALA A 66 -3.87 -1.41 25.73
CA ALA A 66 -2.58 -2.03 25.48
C ALA A 66 -2.72 -3.43 24.87
N GLN A 67 -3.63 -4.26 25.41
CA GLN A 67 -3.91 -5.59 24.85
C GLN A 67 -4.48 -5.49 23.43
N MET A 68 -5.33 -4.50 23.16
CA MET A 68 -5.82 -4.23 21.79
C MET A 68 -4.68 -3.84 20.86
N GLY A 69 -3.68 -3.12 21.34
CA GLY A 69 -2.44 -2.84 20.63
C GLY A 69 -1.70 -4.11 20.18
N TYR A 70 -1.66 -5.17 21.01
CA TYR A 70 -1.11 -6.47 20.60
C TYR A 70 -1.92 -7.11 19.50
N VAL A 71 -3.26 -7.04 19.53
CA VAL A 71 -4.12 -7.59 18.48
C VAL A 71 -3.86 -6.88 17.16
N PHE A 72 -3.79 -5.55 17.15
CA PHE A 72 -3.45 -4.79 15.94
C PHE A 72 -2.05 -5.12 15.41
N SER A 73 -1.07 -5.20 16.31
CA SER A 73 0.33 -5.47 15.95
C SER A 73 0.54 -6.90 15.43
N ALA A 74 -0.23 -7.89 15.90
CA ALA A 74 -0.08 -9.30 15.52
C ALA A 74 -0.15 -9.53 14.01
N PHE A 75 -0.99 -8.78 13.31
CA PHE A 75 -1.03 -8.78 11.85
C PHE A 75 0.31 -8.35 11.25
N ALA A 76 0.83 -7.20 11.67
CA ALA A 76 2.01 -6.59 11.07
C ALA A 76 3.28 -7.44 11.29
N TRP A 77 3.40 -8.15 12.41
CA TRP A 77 4.50 -9.06 12.67
C TRP A 77 4.62 -10.13 11.59
N LEU A 78 3.55 -10.91 11.41
CA LEU A 78 3.60 -12.02 10.47
C LEU A 78 3.48 -11.56 9.01
N TYR A 79 2.76 -10.48 8.73
CA TYR A 79 2.77 -9.85 7.42
C TYR A 79 4.18 -9.48 6.97
N THR A 80 4.97 -8.83 7.85
CA THR A 80 6.33 -8.39 7.53
C THR A 80 7.29 -9.57 7.37
N LEU A 81 7.24 -10.54 8.28
CA LEU A 81 8.11 -11.73 8.23
C LEU A 81 7.79 -12.63 7.03
N CYS A 82 6.51 -12.77 6.69
CA CYS A 82 6.06 -13.66 5.62
C CYS A 82 6.17 -13.04 4.21
N GLN A 83 6.58 -11.80 4.04
CA GLN A 83 6.80 -11.21 2.70
C GLN A 83 7.86 -11.97 1.90
N ILE A 84 8.95 -12.40 2.54
CA ILE A 84 10.02 -13.15 1.86
C ILE A 84 9.55 -14.58 1.48
N PRO A 85 8.99 -15.39 2.41
CA PRO A 85 8.40 -16.68 2.06
C PRO A 85 7.28 -16.57 1.03
N GLY A 86 6.43 -15.52 1.14
CA GLY A 86 5.33 -15.27 0.22
C GLY A 86 5.81 -14.98 -1.22
N GLY A 87 6.87 -14.19 -1.36
CA GLY A 87 7.53 -13.97 -2.66
C GLY A 87 8.12 -15.26 -3.25
N TRP A 88 8.75 -16.07 -2.42
CA TRP A 88 9.27 -17.38 -2.85
C TRP A 88 8.16 -18.34 -3.29
N PHE A 89 7.02 -18.35 -2.59
CA PHE A 89 5.85 -19.13 -2.96
C PHE A 89 5.26 -18.65 -4.30
N LEU A 90 5.15 -17.33 -4.49
CA LEU A 90 4.72 -16.70 -5.74
C LEU A 90 5.59 -17.15 -6.93
N ASP A 91 6.91 -17.18 -6.76
CA ASP A 91 7.85 -17.58 -7.81
C ASP A 91 7.70 -19.05 -8.25
N ARG A 92 7.22 -19.92 -7.34
CA ARG A 92 7.03 -21.34 -7.63
C ARG A 92 5.66 -21.68 -8.19
N VAL A 93 4.63 -21.03 -7.70
CA VAL A 93 3.23 -21.41 -7.93
C VAL A 93 2.56 -20.52 -8.97
N GLY A 94 3.10 -19.32 -9.20
CA GLY A 94 2.54 -18.32 -10.11
C GLY A 94 1.43 -17.47 -9.50
N SER A 95 1.08 -16.37 -10.20
CA SER A 95 0.21 -15.32 -9.66
C SER A 95 -1.23 -15.78 -9.42
N ARG A 96 -1.78 -16.63 -10.29
CA ARG A 96 -3.18 -17.08 -10.20
C ARG A 96 -3.48 -17.79 -8.90
N VAL A 97 -2.68 -18.82 -8.60
CA VAL A 97 -2.89 -19.67 -7.41
C VAL A 97 -2.45 -18.99 -6.14
N THR A 98 -1.32 -18.28 -6.18
CA THR A 98 -0.81 -17.53 -5.02
C THR A 98 -1.84 -16.50 -4.56
N TYR A 99 -2.41 -15.73 -5.48
CA TYR A 99 -3.39 -14.71 -5.13
C TYR A 99 -4.72 -15.29 -4.66
N PHE A 100 -5.14 -16.42 -5.24
CA PHE A 100 -6.31 -17.17 -4.75
C PHE A 100 -6.11 -17.63 -3.30
N ILE A 101 -5.00 -18.31 -3.01
CA ILE A 101 -4.69 -18.79 -1.65
C ILE A 101 -4.58 -17.61 -0.68
N ALA A 102 -3.97 -16.51 -1.11
CA ALA A 102 -3.84 -15.31 -0.31
C ALA A 102 -5.22 -14.75 0.04
N ILE A 103 -6.06 -14.41 -0.96
CA ILE A 103 -7.39 -13.82 -0.74
C ILE A 103 -8.27 -14.78 0.07
N PHE A 104 -8.34 -16.06 -0.30
CA PHE A 104 -9.14 -17.04 0.39
C PHE A 104 -8.69 -17.19 1.86
N GLY A 105 -7.39 -17.35 2.09
CA GLY A 105 -6.84 -17.58 3.43
C GLY A 105 -7.05 -16.40 4.37
N TRP A 106 -6.75 -15.15 3.93
CA TRP A 106 -6.99 -14.00 4.81
C TRP A 106 -8.48 -13.74 5.03
N SER A 107 -9.35 -14.00 4.02
CA SER A 107 -10.78 -13.78 4.14
C SER A 107 -11.43 -14.81 5.06
N VAL A 108 -10.99 -16.06 5.04
CA VAL A 108 -11.40 -17.09 6.01
C VAL A 108 -10.96 -16.70 7.42
N ALA A 109 -9.70 -16.27 7.60
CA ALA A 109 -9.22 -15.80 8.89
C ALA A 109 -10.01 -14.56 9.38
N THR A 110 -10.34 -13.63 8.49
CA THR A 110 -11.21 -12.48 8.79
C THR A 110 -12.59 -12.91 9.21
N LEU A 111 -13.23 -13.81 8.47
CA LEU A 111 -14.55 -14.35 8.83
C LEU A 111 -14.55 -14.97 10.23
N PHE A 112 -13.53 -15.77 10.55
CA PHE A 112 -13.41 -16.40 11.87
C PHE A 112 -13.12 -15.40 13.00
N GLN A 113 -12.60 -14.20 12.72
CA GLN A 113 -12.51 -13.12 13.73
C GLN A 113 -13.91 -12.74 14.28
N GLY A 114 -14.96 -12.87 13.47
CA GLY A 114 -16.33 -12.69 13.93
C GLY A 114 -16.82 -13.77 14.92
N PHE A 115 -16.09 -14.86 15.10
CA PHE A 115 -16.37 -15.92 16.07
C PHE A 115 -15.28 -15.99 17.16
N ALA A 116 -14.47 -14.95 17.30
CA ALA A 116 -13.43 -14.92 18.30
C ALA A 116 -14.04 -14.95 19.71
N THR A 117 -13.36 -15.64 20.63
CA THR A 117 -13.82 -15.87 22.01
C THR A 117 -12.96 -15.14 23.05
N GLY A 118 -12.03 -14.30 22.62
CA GLY A 118 -11.18 -13.52 23.52
C GLY A 118 -9.86 -13.11 22.88
N LEU A 119 -8.96 -12.55 23.68
CA LEU A 119 -7.71 -11.93 23.26
C LEU A 119 -6.84 -12.85 22.38
N MET A 120 -6.59 -14.08 22.85
CA MET A 120 -5.67 -15.00 22.16
C MET A 120 -6.19 -15.48 20.81
N SER A 121 -7.52 -15.71 20.70
CA SER A 121 -8.12 -16.06 19.43
C SER A 121 -8.02 -14.92 18.41
N LEU A 122 -8.23 -13.67 18.85
CA LEU A 122 -8.03 -12.49 18.00
C LEU A 122 -6.58 -12.33 17.55
N ILE A 123 -5.61 -12.44 18.47
CA ILE A 123 -4.18 -12.39 18.13
C ILE A 123 -3.82 -13.45 17.10
N GLY A 124 -4.25 -14.71 17.32
CA GLY A 124 -3.98 -15.81 16.41
C GLY A 124 -4.58 -15.60 15.02
N LEU A 125 -5.86 -15.20 14.94
CA LEU A 125 -6.53 -14.94 13.66
C LEU A 125 -5.96 -13.73 12.91
N ARG A 126 -5.58 -12.67 13.61
CA ARG A 126 -4.86 -11.52 13.03
C ARG A 126 -3.49 -11.90 12.48
N ALA A 127 -2.76 -12.74 13.21
CA ALA A 127 -1.48 -13.28 12.77
C ALA A 127 -1.65 -14.12 11.48
N ILE A 128 -2.66 -15.00 11.43
CA ILE A 128 -3.00 -15.79 10.25
C ILE A 128 -3.38 -14.89 9.07
N THR A 129 -4.19 -13.85 9.29
CA THR A 129 -4.51 -12.85 8.27
C THR A 129 -3.24 -12.24 7.69
N GLY A 130 -2.26 -11.87 8.53
CA GLY A 130 -0.97 -11.32 8.10
C GLY A 130 -0.16 -12.29 7.24
N ILE A 131 -0.12 -13.57 7.57
CA ILE A 131 0.56 -14.60 6.79
C ILE A 131 0.01 -14.68 5.36
N PHE A 132 -1.31 -14.82 5.24
CA PHE A 132 -1.96 -14.98 3.93
C PHE A 132 -1.96 -13.70 3.11
N GLU A 133 -2.00 -12.51 3.73
CA GLU A 133 -1.99 -11.25 3.01
C GLU A 133 -0.58 -10.85 2.51
N ALA A 134 0.49 -11.37 3.13
CA ALA A 134 1.86 -11.02 2.81
C ALA A 134 2.24 -11.11 1.32
N PRO A 135 1.87 -12.15 0.54
CA PRO A 135 2.19 -12.25 -0.87
C PRO A 135 1.34 -11.37 -1.79
N ALA A 136 0.31 -10.66 -1.29
CA ALA A 136 -0.67 -9.97 -2.12
C ALA A 136 -0.04 -8.85 -2.97
N PHE A 137 0.69 -7.91 -2.37
CA PHE A 137 1.32 -6.81 -3.11
C PHE A 137 2.43 -7.24 -4.06
N PRO A 138 3.34 -8.16 -3.71
CA PRO A 138 4.27 -8.77 -4.68
C PRO A 138 3.54 -9.38 -5.88
N THR A 139 2.41 -10.06 -5.63
CA THR A 139 1.61 -10.68 -6.70
C THR A 139 0.97 -9.62 -7.60
N ASN A 140 0.43 -8.53 -7.03
CA ASN A 140 -0.10 -7.40 -7.80
C ASN A 140 0.94 -6.81 -8.75
N ASN A 141 2.15 -6.57 -8.24
CA ASN A 141 3.25 -6.05 -9.06
C ASN A 141 3.64 -7.02 -10.18
N ARG A 142 3.71 -8.32 -9.91
CA ARG A 142 3.98 -9.34 -10.92
C ARG A 142 2.91 -9.37 -12.00
N MET A 143 1.64 -9.29 -11.61
CA MET A 143 0.53 -9.23 -12.57
C MET A 143 0.59 -7.99 -13.44
N VAL A 144 0.88 -6.83 -12.87
CA VAL A 144 1.03 -5.59 -13.65
C VAL A 144 2.20 -5.70 -14.63
N THR A 145 3.35 -6.26 -14.22
CA THR A 145 4.48 -6.46 -15.13
C THR A 145 4.17 -7.45 -16.25
N SER A 146 3.27 -8.41 -16.03
CA SER A 146 2.86 -9.39 -17.04
C SER A 146 1.81 -8.86 -18.01
N TRP A 147 0.88 -8.00 -17.53
CA TRP A 147 -0.27 -7.53 -18.28
C TRP A 147 -0.09 -6.15 -18.93
N PHE A 148 0.90 -5.36 -18.49
CA PHE A 148 1.07 -3.98 -18.95
C PHE A 148 2.44 -3.72 -19.54
N PRO A 149 2.50 -2.97 -20.67
CA PRO A 149 3.75 -2.47 -21.21
C PRO A 149 4.41 -1.50 -20.20
N GLU A 150 5.72 -1.32 -20.30
CA GLU A 150 6.50 -0.53 -19.33
C GLU A 150 5.96 0.88 -19.10
N HIS A 151 5.55 1.55 -20.17
CA HIS A 151 5.04 2.93 -20.10
C HIS A 151 3.66 3.08 -19.46
N GLU A 152 2.87 1.98 -19.33
CA GLU A 152 1.57 1.97 -18.65
C GLU A 152 1.65 1.47 -17.18
N ARG A 153 2.76 0.85 -16.78
CA ARG A 153 2.88 0.20 -15.44
C ARG A 153 2.67 1.15 -14.29
N ALA A 154 3.27 2.35 -14.36
CA ALA A 154 3.15 3.33 -13.29
C ALA A 154 1.67 3.73 -13.05
N SER A 155 0.93 3.97 -14.14
CA SER A 155 -0.51 4.28 -14.08
C SER A 155 -1.32 3.11 -13.55
N ALA A 156 -1.02 1.88 -13.95
CA ALA A 156 -1.69 0.68 -13.47
C ALA A 156 -1.45 0.46 -11.96
N VAL A 157 -0.20 0.64 -11.49
CA VAL A 157 0.13 0.58 -10.06
C VAL A 157 -0.61 1.67 -9.28
N GLY A 158 -0.61 2.91 -9.76
CA GLY A 158 -1.34 4.01 -9.15
C GLY A 158 -2.84 3.72 -9.05
N PHE A 159 -3.44 3.16 -10.12
CA PHE A 159 -4.85 2.82 -10.13
C PHE A 159 -5.20 1.77 -9.08
N TYR A 160 -4.53 0.59 -9.06
CA TYR A 160 -4.90 -0.42 -8.08
C TYR A 160 -4.56 -0.01 -6.64
N THR A 161 -3.47 0.74 -6.45
CA THR A 161 -3.10 1.24 -5.13
C THR A 161 -4.12 2.27 -4.60
N SER A 162 -4.80 3.02 -5.47
CA SER A 162 -5.87 3.92 -5.04
C SER A 162 -7.04 3.20 -4.38
N GLY A 163 -7.21 1.89 -4.64
CA GLY A 163 -8.21 1.05 -3.99
C GLY A 163 -8.12 1.05 -2.46
N GLN A 164 -6.92 1.24 -1.89
CA GLN A 164 -6.75 1.37 -0.43
C GLN A 164 -7.53 2.56 0.14
N PHE A 165 -7.45 3.71 -0.52
CA PHE A 165 -8.14 4.93 -0.05
C PHE A 165 -9.63 4.86 -0.31
N VAL A 166 -10.04 4.29 -1.45
CA VAL A 166 -11.46 4.05 -1.78
C VAL A 166 -12.09 3.12 -0.75
N GLY A 167 -11.44 2.00 -0.43
CA GLY A 167 -11.90 1.07 0.59
C GLY A 167 -12.07 1.75 1.95
N LEU A 168 -11.05 2.45 2.41
CA LEU A 168 -11.06 3.09 3.71
C LEU A 168 -12.03 4.28 3.79
N ALA A 169 -12.10 5.11 2.75
CA ALA A 169 -12.94 6.31 2.77
C ALA A 169 -14.43 5.98 2.68
N PHE A 170 -14.82 5.09 1.78
CA PHE A 170 -16.24 4.87 1.47
C PHE A 170 -16.84 3.67 2.19
N LEU A 171 -16.03 2.66 2.55
CA LEU A 171 -16.57 1.45 3.18
C LEU A 171 -16.48 1.48 4.71
N THR A 172 -15.60 2.30 5.32
CA THR A 172 -15.59 2.44 6.79
C THR A 172 -16.92 2.88 7.38
N PRO A 173 -17.65 3.88 6.83
CA PRO A 173 -18.99 4.21 7.31
C PRO A 173 -19.98 3.05 7.19
N LEU A 174 -19.88 2.23 6.13
CA LEU A 174 -20.69 1.04 5.95
C LEU A 174 -20.39 -0.03 7.02
N LEU A 175 -19.12 -0.23 7.36
CA LEU A 175 -18.74 -1.17 8.42
C LEU A 175 -19.32 -0.75 9.77
N ILE A 176 -19.28 0.53 10.10
CA ILE A 176 -19.85 1.07 11.32
C ILE A 176 -21.39 0.91 11.31
N TRP A 177 -22.03 1.16 10.18
CA TRP A 177 -23.46 0.94 10.02
C TRP A 177 -23.85 -0.54 10.26
N ILE A 178 -23.08 -1.50 9.72
CA ILE A 178 -23.27 -2.92 9.98
C ILE A 178 -23.13 -3.23 11.46
N GLN A 179 -22.11 -2.67 12.11
CA GLN A 179 -21.85 -2.85 13.53
C GLN A 179 -23.00 -2.33 14.41
N GLU A 180 -23.51 -1.14 14.14
CA GLU A 180 -24.60 -0.53 14.90
C GLU A 180 -25.95 -1.24 14.71
N MET A 181 -26.20 -1.77 13.48
CA MET A 181 -27.45 -2.45 13.17
C MET A 181 -27.49 -3.91 13.63
N LEU A 182 -26.34 -4.59 13.62
CA LEU A 182 -26.28 -6.02 13.92
C LEU A 182 -25.37 -6.30 15.13
N SER A 183 -24.08 -6.25 14.94
CA SER A 183 -23.01 -6.31 15.96
C SER A 183 -21.65 -6.25 15.29
N TRP A 184 -20.56 -6.07 16.09
CA TRP A 184 -19.20 -6.09 15.58
C TRP A 184 -18.82 -7.45 14.93
N HIS A 185 -19.39 -8.56 15.33
CA HIS A 185 -19.19 -9.88 14.75
C HIS A 185 -19.52 -9.91 13.26
N TRP A 186 -20.64 -9.27 12.88
CA TRP A 186 -21.09 -9.22 11.49
C TRP A 186 -20.18 -8.40 10.58
N VAL A 187 -19.43 -7.46 11.11
CA VAL A 187 -18.43 -6.73 10.33
C VAL A 187 -17.42 -7.71 9.71
N PHE A 188 -16.91 -8.65 10.50
CA PHE A 188 -15.95 -9.67 10.06
C PHE A 188 -16.59 -10.77 9.21
N ILE A 189 -17.79 -11.21 9.58
CA ILE A 189 -18.50 -12.28 8.84
C ILE A 189 -18.83 -11.81 7.42
N VAL A 190 -19.38 -10.61 7.27
CA VAL A 190 -19.78 -10.05 5.97
C VAL A 190 -18.55 -9.80 5.08
N THR A 191 -17.54 -9.12 5.59
CA THR A 191 -16.35 -8.78 4.79
C THR A 191 -15.54 -10.02 4.43
N GLY A 192 -15.33 -10.94 5.38
CA GLY A 192 -14.68 -12.22 5.11
C GLY A 192 -15.46 -13.06 4.10
N GLY A 193 -16.81 -13.08 4.20
CA GLY A 193 -17.67 -13.73 3.22
C GLY A 193 -17.54 -13.14 1.80
N ILE A 194 -17.53 -11.81 1.68
CA ILE A 194 -17.30 -11.13 0.40
C ILE A 194 -15.92 -11.49 -0.17
N GLY A 195 -14.88 -11.52 0.66
CA GLY A 195 -13.54 -11.89 0.22
C GLY A 195 -13.43 -13.34 -0.24
N ILE A 196 -14.11 -14.29 0.44
CA ILE A 196 -14.19 -15.70 0.00
C ILE A 196 -14.86 -15.79 -1.37
N ILE A 197 -16.01 -15.14 -1.56
CA ILE A 197 -16.71 -15.11 -2.86
C ILE A 197 -15.79 -14.51 -3.93
N TRP A 198 -15.12 -13.40 -3.62
CA TRP A 198 -14.18 -12.75 -4.54
C TRP A 198 -13.02 -13.66 -4.92
N SER A 199 -12.46 -14.41 -3.98
CA SER A 199 -11.40 -15.36 -4.26
C SER A 199 -11.80 -16.44 -5.25
N LEU A 200 -13.04 -16.95 -5.15
CA LEU A 200 -13.59 -17.94 -6.09
C LEU A 200 -13.82 -17.35 -7.49
N ILE A 201 -14.31 -16.09 -7.56
CA ILE A 201 -14.43 -15.35 -8.82
C ILE A 201 -13.05 -15.15 -9.44
N TRP A 202 -12.08 -14.71 -8.63
CA TRP A 202 -10.68 -14.56 -9.05
C TRP A 202 -10.14 -15.84 -9.69
N PHE A 203 -10.26 -16.96 -9.01
CA PHE A 203 -9.72 -18.24 -9.49
C PHE A 203 -10.35 -18.71 -10.80
N LYS A 204 -11.63 -18.39 -11.03
CA LYS A 204 -12.33 -18.73 -12.28
C LYS A 204 -11.98 -17.79 -13.42
N VAL A 205 -11.85 -16.50 -13.16
CA VAL A 205 -11.76 -15.44 -14.19
C VAL A 205 -10.32 -15.10 -14.57
N TYR A 206 -9.42 -15.00 -13.57
CA TYR A 206 -8.03 -14.62 -13.84
C TYR A 206 -7.23 -15.77 -14.46
N GLN A 207 -6.51 -15.44 -15.53
CA GLN A 207 -5.48 -16.29 -16.13
C GLN A 207 -4.30 -15.41 -16.55
N PRO A 208 -3.06 -15.96 -16.63
CA PRO A 208 -1.94 -15.24 -17.23
C PRO A 208 -2.24 -14.80 -18.66
N PRO A 209 -1.61 -13.71 -19.18
CA PRO A 209 -1.94 -13.15 -20.49
C PRO A 209 -1.97 -14.20 -21.61
N ARG A 210 -0.96 -15.06 -21.68
CA ARG A 210 -0.83 -16.10 -22.72
C ARG A 210 -1.92 -17.18 -22.68
N LEU A 211 -2.46 -17.47 -21.50
CA LEU A 211 -3.50 -18.50 -21.28
C LEU A 211 -4.91 -17.95 -21.31
N THR A 212 -5.07 -16.62 -21.38
CA THR A 212 -6.37 -15.95 -21.32
C THR A 212 -7.14 -16.17 -22.61
N LYS A 213 -8.28 -16.86 -22.51
CA LYS A 213 -9.20 -17.00 -23.64
C LYS A 213 -9.82 -15.65 -23.98
N GLY A 214 -9.78 -15.30 -25.29
CA GLY A 214 -10.37 -14.05 -25.81
C GLY A 214 -9.47 -12.81 -25.70
N ILE A 215 -8.18 -12.94 -25.37
CA ILE A 215 -7.21 -11.89 -25.62
C ILE A 215 -6.92 -11.84 -27.13
N SER A 216 -6.93 -10.65 -27.73
CA SER A 216 -6.57 -10.50 -29.14
C SER A 216 -5.05 -10.63 -29.31
N LYS A 217 -4.62 -11.18 -30.48
CA LYS A 217 -3.19 -11.25 -30.81
C LYS A 217 -2.56 -9.84 -30.78
N ALA A 218 -3.27 -8.83 -31.26
CA ALA A 218 -2.82 -7.45 -31.25
C ALA A 218 -2.57 -6.92 -29.84
N GLU A 219 -3.41 -7.30 -28.84
CA GLU A 219 -3.19 -6.91 -27.45
C GLU A 219 -1.99 -7.64 -26.85
N LEU A 220 -1.84 -8.93 -27.12
CA LEU A 220 -0.70 -9.72 -26.63
C LEU A 220 0.63 -9.21 -27.21
N ASP A 221 0.66 -8.90 -28.50
CA ASP A 221 1.84 -8.33 -29.16
C ASP A 221 2.14 -6.91 -28.63
N TYR A 222 1.11 -6.07 -28.44
CA TYR A 222 1.25 -4.75 -27.80
C TYR A 222 1.88 -4.81 -26.40
N ILE A 223 1.44 -5.76 -25.58
CA ILE A 223 1.99 -5.96 -24.22
C ILE A 223 3.46 -6.41 -24.31
N ARG A 224 3.76 -7.39 -25.21
CA ARG A 224 5.10 -7.96 -25.37
C ARG A 224 6.08 -6.92 -25.92
N ASP A 225 5.70 -6.23 -26.98
CA ASP A 225 6.56 -5.23 -27.66
C ASP A 225 6.82 -4.02 -26.75
N GLY A 226 5.87 -3.71 -25.87
CA GLY A 226 6.03 -2.70 -24.83
C GLY A 226 6.81 -3.17 -23.59
N GLY A 227 7.46 -4.33 -23.62
CA GLY A 227 8.27 -4.86 -22.51
C GLY A 227 7.47 -5.60 -21.42
N GLY A 228 6.20 -5.94 -21.68
CA GLY A 228 5.39 -6.76 -20.77
C GLY A 228 5.86 -8.22 -20.75
N LEU A 229 5.94 -8.79 -19.55
CA LEU A 229 6.40 -10.17 -19.34
C LEU A 229 5.21 -11.15 -19.49
N VAL A 230 4.71 -11.30 -20.73
CA VAL A 230 3.53 -12.14 -21.03
C VAL A 230 3.68 -13.61 -20.60
N ASP A 231 4.92 -14.09 -20.52
CA ASP A 231 5.30 -15.41 -20.01
C ASP A 231 5.73 -15.38 -18.53
N GLY A 232 5.53 -14.25 -17.83
CA GLY A 232 6.06 -13.97 -16.49
C GLY A 232 5.56 -14.88 -15.36
N ASP A 233 4.52 -15.67 -15.58
CA ASP A 233 4.06 -16.71 -14.66
C ASP A 233 4.75 -18.06 -14.89
N ALA A 234 5.63 -18.17 -15.91
CA ALA A 234 6.51 -19.33 -16.01
C ALA A 234 7.55 -19.33 -14.89
N PRO A 235 7.90 -20.50 -14.35
CA PRO A 235 8.92 -20.59 -13.30
C PRO A 235 10.20 -19.89 -13.77
N VAL A 236 10.61 -18.85 -13.08
CA VAL A 236 11.85 -18.13 -13.41
C VAL A 236 13.03 -19.08 -13.20
N LYS A 237 13.77 -19.41 -14.27
CA LYS A 237 15.06 -20.06 -14.14
C LYS A 237 15.93 -19.14 -13.27
N LYS A 238 16.31 -19.61 -12.09
CA LYS A 238 17.21 -18.87 -11.21
C LYS A 238 18.55 -18.68 -11.93
N GLU A 239 18.82 -17.47 -12.40
CA GLU A 239 20.21 -17.06 -12.57
C GLU A 239 20.88 -17.17 -11.20
N ALA A 240 22.06 -17.76 -11.16
CA ALA A 240 22.82 -17.94 -9.92
C ALA A 240 23.09 -16.55 -9.30
N ARG A 241 22.32 -16.19 -8.28
CA ARG A 241 22.53 -14.94 -7.55
C ARG A 241 23.89 -15.03 -6.88
N GLN A 242 24.77 -14.10 -7.18
CA GLN A 242 26.05 -13.98 -6.48
C GLN A 242 25.79 -13.86 -4.97
N PRO A 243 26.54 -14.57 -4.13
CA PRO A 243 26.38 -14.48 -2.68
C PRO A 243 26.59 -13.04 -2.19
N LEU A 244 25.78 -12.64 -1.20
CA LEU A 244 25.89 -11.33 -0.57
C LEU A 244 27.18 -11.26 0.25
N THR A 245 27.92 -10.16 0.11
CA THR A 245 29.16 -9.90 0.82
C THR A 245 28.95 -8.89 1.94
N ALA A 246 29.91 -8.81 2.89
CA ALA A 246 29.88 -7.76 3.92
C ALA A 246 29.91 -6.33 3.33
N LYS A 247 30.53 -6.17 2.14
CA LYS A 247 30.50 -4.88 1.41
C LYS A 247 29.10 -4.52 0.95
N ASP A 248 28.29 -5.49 0.51
CA ASP A 248 26.91 -5.28 0.07
C ASP A 248 26.03 -4.78 1.23
N TRP A 249 26.20 -5.38 2.42
CA TRP A 249 25.49 -4.92 3.61
C TRP A 249 25.89 -3.51 4.02
N LYS A 250 27.17 -3.11 3.92
CA LYS A 250 27.60 -1.74 4.17
C LYS A 250 26.98 -0.74 3.19
N LEU A 251 26.78 -1.15 1.92
CA LEU A 251 26.08 -0.31 0.93
C LEU A 251 24.59 -0.17 1.24
N VAL A 252 23.91 -1.27 1.62
CA VAL A 252 22.49 -1.25 1.98
C VAL A 252 22.22 -0.41 3.23
N PHE A 253 23.12 -0.43 4.22
CA PHE A 253 23.06 0.41 5.41
C PHE A 253 23.89 1.69 5.31
N HIS A 254 24.11 2.17 4.08
CA HIS A 254 24.76 3.48 3.88
C HIS A 254 23.88 4.61 4.45
N ARG A 255 24.51 5.65 5.01
CA ARG A 255 23.84 6.80 5.66
C ARG A 255 22.62 7.32 4.89
N LYS A 256 22.72 7.49 3.57
CA LYS A 256 21.63 7.98 2.72
C LYS A 256 20.42 7.05 2.72
N LEU A 257 20.64 5.74 2.65
CA LEU A 257 19.58 4.74 2.66
C LEU A 257 18.95 4.61 4.04
N ILE A 258 19.73 4.72 5.13
CA ILE A 258 19.19 4.82 6.49
C ILE A 258 18.22 5.99 6.61
N GLY A 259 18.56 7.17 6.04
CA GLY A 259 17.65 8.30 6.01
C GLY A 259 16.34 8.00 5.31
N VAL A 260 16.38 7.27 4.20
CA VAL A 260 15.16 6.83 3.47
C VAL A 260 14.36 5.81 4.28
N TYR A 261 15.02 4.89 5.00
CA TYR A 261 14.34 3.90 5.85
C TYR A 261 13.64 4.55 7.05
N LEU A 262 14.27 5.52 7.70
CA LEU A 262 13.66 6.31 8.78
C LEU A 262 12.44 7.10 8.27
N GLY A 263 12.55 7.69 7.09
CA GLY A 263 11.42 8.36 6.46
C GLY A 263 10.27 7.41 6.13
N GLN A 264 10.57 6.20 5.65
CA GLN A 264 9.54 5.19 5.39
C GLN A 264 8.86 4.73 6.67
N PHE A 265 9.64 4.53 7.74
CA PHE A 265 9.09 4.25 9.05
C PHE A 265 8.13 5.35 9.52
N ALA A 266 8.47 6.62 9.30
CA ALA A 266 7.63 7.75 9.66
C ALA A 266 6.33 7.82 8.86
N VAL A 267 6.40 7.66 7.52
CA VAL A 267 5.22 7.60 6.65
C VAL A 267 4.32 6.44 7.04
N ALA A 268 4.88 5.26 7.25
CA ALA A 268 4.12 4.08 7.67
C ALA A 268 3.52 4.26 9.07
N SER A 269 4.24 4.87 10.01
CA SER A 269 3.75 5.12 11.37
C SER A 269 2.49 5.97 11.38
N THR A 270 2.46 7.05 10.61
CA THR A 270 1.26 7.89 10.47
C THR A 270 0.10 7.08 9.86
N LEU A 271 0.36 6.34 8.79
CA LEU A 271 -0.67 5.48 8.15
C LEU A 271 -1.25 4.46 9.15
N TRP A 272 -0.39 3.76 9.92
CA TRP A 272 -0.84 2.75 10.88
C TRP A 272 -1.63 3.33 12.05
N PHE A 273 -1.35 4.57 12.48
CA PHE A 273 -2.19 5.27 13.45
C PHE A 273 -3.61 5.46 12.90
N PHE A 274 -3.75 5.96 11.67
CA PHE A 274 -5.06 6.17 11.05
C PHE A 274 -5.80 4.85 10.79
N LEU A 275 -5.08 3.77 10.47
CA LEU A 275 -5.66 2.44 10.22
C LEU A 275 -6.11 1.72 11.51
N THR A 276 -5.51 2.02 12.67
CA THR A 276 -5.74 1.21 13.88
C THR A 276 -6.44 1.98 14.99
N TRP A 277 -6.01 3.18 15.29
CA TRP A 277 -6.44 3.91 16.48
C TRP A 277 -7.31 5.14 16.21
N PHE A 278 -7.35 5.63 14.98
CA PHE A 278 -8.06 6.87 14.67
C PHE A 278 -9.58 6.81 14.97
N PRO A 279 -10.32 5.72 14.63
CA PRO A 279 -11.72 5.60 15.06
C PRO A 279 -11.88 5.63 16.58
N ASN A 280 -11.02 4.93 17.33
CA ASN A 280 -11.03 4.93 18.78
C ASN A 280 -10.72 6.31 19.39
N TYR A 281 -9.78 7.04 18.80
CA TYR A 281 -9.49 8.40 19.20
C TYR A 281 -10.74 9.29 19.08
N LEU A 282 -11.49 9.19 17.99
CA LEU A 282 -12.70 9.98 17.80
C LEU A 282 -13.81 9.60 18.79
N THR A 283 -14.01 8.31 19.03
CA THR A 283 -15.11 7.81 19.88
C THR A 283 -14.77 7.87 21.37
N GLN A 284 -13.64 7.31 21.77
CA GLN A 284 -13.30 7.15 23.20
C GLN A 284 -12.66 8.39 23.83
N GLU A 285 -11.89 9.18 23.05
CA GLU A 285 -11.21 10.36 23.58
C GLU A 285 -12.03 11.64 23.37
N LYS A 286 -12.65 11.79 22.18
CA LYS A 286 -13.41 12.99 21.83
C LYS A 286 -14.91 12.84 21.99
N GLY A 287 -15.39 11.66 22.43
CA GLY A 287 -16.82 11.42 22.72
C GLY A 287 -17.75 11.55 21.50
N ILE A 288 -17.18 11.42 20.29
CA ILE A 288 -17.94 11.49 19.03
C ILE A 288 -18.71 10.18 18.84
N THR A 289 -19.99 10.25 18.49
CA THR A 289 -20.79 9.04 18.23
C THR A 289 -20.17 8.21 17.11
N ALA A 290 -20.26 6.87 17.20
CA ALA A 290 -19.62 5.95 16.26
C ALA A 290 -19.99 6.26 14.79
N LEU A 291 -21.25 6.48 14.50
CA LEU A 291 -21.70 6.80 13.13
C LEU A 291 -21.06 8.10 12.61
N LYS A 292 -21.03 9.17 13.42
CA LYS A 292 -20.39 10.44 13.07
C LYS A 292 -18.88 10.25 12.89
N ALA A 293 -18.23 9.49 13.77
CA ALA A 293 -16.82 9.15 13.64
C ALA A 293 -16.52 8.44 12.33
N GLY A 294 -17.39 7.51 11.90
CA GLY A 294 -17.28 6.81 10.62
C GLY A 294 -17.25 7.75 9.42
N PHE A 295 -18.19 8.71 9.35
CA PHE A 295 -18.17 9.71 8.30
C PHE A 295 -16.94 10.65 8.42
N MET A 296 -16.53 10.97 9.63
CA MET A 296 -15.35 11.78 9.87
C MET A 296 -14.06 11.08 9.41
N THR A 297 -13.96 9.76 9.47
CA THR A 297 -12.77 9.04 8.97
C THR A 297 -12.59 9.15 7.46
N THR A 298 -13.66 9.33 6.69
CA THR A 298 -13.62 9.49 5.23
C THR A 298 -12.74 10.66 4.80
N VAL A 299 -12.84 11.81 5.48
CA VAL A 299 -12.16 13.05 5.07
C VAL A 299 -10.63 12.94 5.08
N PRO A 300 -9.96 12.44 6.15
CA PRO A 300 -8.52 12.23 6.14
C PRO A 300 -8.05 11.26 5.04
N PHE A 301 -8.78 10.16 4.80
CA PHE A 301 -8.42 9.21 3.76
C PHE A 301 -8.50 9.82 2.35
N LEU A 302 -9.54 10.62 2.06
CA LEU A 302 -9.62 11.37 0.81
C LEU A 302 -8.53 12.44 0.70
N ALA A 303 -8.21 13.11 1.79
CA ALA A 303 -7.11 14.08 1.82
C ALA A 303 -5.76 13.40 1.51
N ALA A 304 -5.49 12.23 2.09
CA ALA A 304 -4.30 11.45 1.78
C ALA A 304 -4.26 11.02 0.31
N PHE A 305 -5.38 10.58 -0.26
CA PHE A 305 -5.47 10.25 -1.68
C PHE A 305 -5.09 11.45 -2.57
N ILE A 306 -5.62 12.63 -2.29
CA ILE A 306 -5.26 13.86 -3.00
C ILE A 306 -3.77 14.16 -2.81
N GLY A 307 -3.23 13.99 -1.59
CA GLY A 307 -1.81 14.15 -1.29
C GLY A 307 -0.92 13.26 -2.16
N VAL A 308 -1.27 11.97 -2.31
CA VAL A 308 -0.54 11.02 -3.18
C VAL A 308 -0.52 11.49 -4.63
N LEU A 309 -1.66 11.91 -5.18
CA LEU A 309 -1.73 12.40 -6.56
C LEU A 309 -0.90 13.67 -6.77
N LEU A 310 -0.99 14.60 -5.82
CA LEU A 310 -0.26 15.85 -5.90
C LEU A 310 1.25 15.65 -5.72
N SER A 311 1.69 14.66 -4.95
CA SER A 311 3.11 14.40 -4.73
C SER A 311 3.87 14.09 -6.03
N GLY A 312 3.30 13.20 -6.86
CA GLY A 312 3.85 12.88 -8.18
C GLY A 312 3.83 14.08 -9.11
N TRP A 313 2.68 14.78 -9.19
CA TRP A 313 2.53 15.96 -10.04
C TRP A 313 3.52 17.08 -9.68
N VAL A 314 3.71 17.37 -8.39
CA VAL A 314 4.68 18.37 -7.91
C VAL A 314 6.10 17.97 -8.24
N ALA A 315 6.47 16.69 -8.05
CA ALA A 315 7.79 16.19 -8.40
C ALA A 315 8.06 16.35 -9.90
N ASP A 316 7.12 15.97 -10.77
CA ASP A 316 7.24 16.15 -12.22
C ASP A 316 7.32 17.62 -12.62
N LEU A 317 6.52 18.49 -11.99
CA LEU A 317 6.55 19.93 -12.24
C LEU A 317 7.93 20.53 -11.90
N LEU A 318 8.53 20.13 -10.77
CA LEU A 318 9.85 20.59 -10.36
C LEU A 318 10.93 20.15 -11.34
N VAL A 319 10.88 18.88 -11.82
CA VAL A 319 11.81 18.39 -12.86
C VAL A 319 11.66 19.18 -14.15
N ARG A 320 10.42 19.45 -14.60
CA ARG A 320 10.16 20.26 -15.80
C ARG A 320 10.67 21.70 -15.67
N LYS A 321 10.70 22.26 -14.47
CA LYS A 321 11.29 23.58 -14.17
C LYS A 321 12.82 23.57 -14.07
N GLY A 322 13.48 22.41 -14.31
CA GLY A 322 14.95 22.29 -14.32
C GLY A 322 15.58 21.97 -12.97
N PHE A 323 14.81 21.67 -11.93
CA PHE A 323 15.37 21.22 -10.66
C PHE A 323 15.88 19.76 -10.78
N SER A 324 16.89 19.42 -9.98
CA SER A 324 17.40 18.05 -9.96
C SER A 324 16.33 17.05 -9.51
N LEU A 325 16.35 15.83 -10.04
CA LEU A 325 15.43 14.76 -9.66
C LEU A 325 15.43 14.52 -8.14
N GLY A 326 16.60 14.62 -7.51
CA GLY A 326 16.72 14.47 -6.06
C GLY A 326 16.01 15.55 -5.27
N PHE A 327 16.10 16.81 -5.69
CA PHE A 327 15.35 17.90 -5.09
C PHE A 327 13.85 17.73 -5.31
N ALA A 328 13.45 17.43 -6.54
CA ALA A 328 12.06 17.25 -6.93
C ALA A 328 11.35 16.14 -6.13
N CYS A 329 12.01 15.01 -5.89
CA CYS A 329 11.45 13.92 -5.10
C CYS A 329 11.48 14.20 -3.58
N LYS A 330 12.55 14.82 -3.06
CA LYS A 330 12.66 15.09 -1.61
C LYS A 330 11.70 16.17 -1.13
N THR A 331 11.41 17.17 -1.95
CA THR A 331 10.57 18.31 -1.55
C THR A 331 9.17 17.87 -1.09
N PRO A 332 8.39 17.08 -1.87
CA PRO A 332 7.08 16.58 -1.41
C PRO A 332 7.20 15.75 -0.13
N ILE A 333 8.25 14.92 0.00
CA ILE A 333 8.44 14.05 1.16
C ILE A 333 8.66 14.88 2.42
N ILE A 334 9.60 15.82 2.38
CA ILE A 334 9.92 16.67 3.53
C ILE A 334 8.73 17.54 3.91
N CYS A 335 8.13 18.24 2.93
CA CYS A 335 6.95 19.08 3.18
C CYS A 335 5.79 18.25 3.73
N GLY A 336 5.53 17.07 3.17
CA GLY A 336 4.46 16.20 3.61
C GLY A 336 4.65 15.72 5.05
N LEU A 337 5.86 15.27 5.42
CA LEU A 337 6.15 14.86 6.79
C LEU A 337 6.09 16.02 7.78
N LEU A 338 6.54 17.22 7.39
CA LEU A 338 6.40 18.42 8.22
C LEU A 338 4.92 18.80 8.40
N ILE A 339 4.11 18.75 7.35
CA ILE A 339 2.66 18.97 7.45
C ILE A 339 2.04 17.92 8.38
N SER A 340 2.45 16.65 8.30
CA SER A 340 1.92 15.58 9.16
C SER A 340 2.13 15.84 10.65
N THR A 341 3.10 16.68 11.04
CA THR A 341 3.32 17.03 12.46
C THR A 341 2.16 17.81 13.06
N CYS A 342 1.27 18.43 12.25
CA CYS A 342 0.10 19.15 12.75
C CYS A 342 -0.90 18.24 13.49
N ILE A 343 -0.76 16.92 13.40
CA ILE A 343 -1.61 15.95 14.11
C ILE A 343 -1.66 16.23 15.62
N MET A 344 -0.54 16.64 16.21
CA MET A 344 -0.52 16.96 17.65
C MET A 344 -1.36 18.18 18.02
N GLY A 345 -1.68 19.05 17.04
CA GLY A 345 -2.56 20.22 17.24
C GLY A 345 -3.96 19.84 17.73
N ALA A 346 -4.42 18.63 17.42
CA ALA A 346 -5.70 18.10 17.88
C ALA A 346 -5.77 17.91 19.41
N ASN A 347 -4.64 17.95 20.13
CA ASN A 347 -4.61 17.97 21.58
C ASN A 347 -5.09 19.28 22.20
N TYR A 348 -5.05 20.38 21.44
CA TYR A 348 -5.34 21.73 21.92
C TYR A 348 -6.75 22.21 21.56
N THR A 349 -7.59 21.32 20.99
CA THR A 349 -8.95 21.66 20.61
C THR A 349 -9.92 20.52 20.92
N ASN A 350 -11.15 20.88 21.24
CA ASN A 350 -12.28 19.95 21.36
C ASN A 350 -13.35 20.19 20.28
N ASP A 351 -13.14 21.18 19.40
CA ASP A 351 -14.04 21.39 18.26
C ASP A 351 -13.88 20.27 17.23
N PRO A 352 -14.96 19.49 16.96
CA PRO A 352 -14.91 18.38 16.00
C PRO A 352 -14.48 18.82 14.59
N MET A 353 -14.82 20.04 14.16
CA MET A 353 -14.43 20.54 12.85
C MET A 353 -12.92 20.81 12.79
N MET A 354 -12.36 21.45 13.82
CA MET A 354 -10.93 21.71 13.88
C MET A 354 -10.12 20.43 13.98
N ILE A 355 -10.58 19.44 14.77
CA ILE A 355 -9.98 18.11 14.84
C ILE A 355 -9.95 17.48 13.45
N MET A 356 -11.08 17.51 12.74
CA MET A 356 -11.21 16.99 11.38
C MET A 356 -10.21 17.65 10.42
N CYS A 357 -10.13 18.98 10.43
CA CYS A 357 -9.21 19.73 9.59
C CYS A 357 -7.73 19.34 9.85
N LEU A 358 -7.35 19.24 11.13
CA LEU A 358 -6.00 18.87 11.53
C LEU A 358 -5.66 17.42 11.13
N MET A 359 -6.59 16.48 11.34
CA MET A 359 -6.40 15.07 10.94
C MET A 359 -6.35 14.92 9.43
N ALA A 360 -7.22 15.63 8.69
CA ALA A 360 -7.19 15.65 7.23
C ALA A 360 -5.88 16.24 6.70
N LEU A 361 -5.42 17.35 7.27
CA LEU A 361 -4.16 17.99 6.89
C LEU A 361 -2.95 17.08 7.19
N ALA A 362 -2.93 16.45 8.37
CA ALA A 362 -1.87 15.53 8.75
C ALA A 362 -1.80 14.33 7.80
N PHE A 363 -2.95 13.76 7.44
CA PHE A 363 -2.97 12.60 6.56
C PHE A 363 -2.79 12.97 5.08
N PHE A 364 -3.21 14.16 4.65
CA PHE A 364 -2.78 14.74 3.38
C PHE A 364 -1.26 14.82 3.30
N GLY A 365 -0.59 15.35 4.35
CA GLY A 365 0.86 15.39 4.42
C GLY A 365 1.50 14.03 4.28
N ASN A 366 0.94 13.01 4.94
CA ASN A 366 1.39 11.62 4.81
C ASN A 366 1.26 11.10 3.36
N GLY A 367 0.12 11.35 2.71
CA GLY A 367 -0.09 11.03 1.30
C GLY A 367 0.90 11.76 0.39
N PHE A 368 1.13 13.05 0.65
CA PHE A 368 2.08 13.87 -0.09
C PHE A 368 3.53 13.39 0.06
N ALA A 369 3.87 12.78 1.20
CA ALA A 369 5.17 12.15 1.43
C ALA A 369 5.34 10.76 0.79
N SER A 370 4.32 10.18 0.16
CA SER A 370 4.29 8.76 -0.23
C SER A 370 5.26 8.35 -1.36
N ILE A 371 5.85 9.31 -2.11
CA ILE A 371 6.78 9.00 -3.22
C ILE A 371 8.17 8.52 -2.75
N THR A 372 8.32 8.16 -1.49
CA THR A 372 9.59 7.68 -0.89
C THR A 372 10.25 6.55 -1.67
N TRP A 373 9.45 5.68 -2.33
CA TRP A 373 9.97 4.58 -3.14
C TRP A 373 10.81 5.03 -4.33
N SER A 374 10.53 6.19 -4.91
CA SER A 374 11.30 6.75 -6.02
C SER A 374 12.77 7.01 -5.65
N LEU A 375 13.02 7.38 -4.38
CA LEU A 375 14.38 7.59 -3.88
C LEU A 375 15.13 6.27 -3.63
N VAL A 376 14.43 5.19 -3.26
CA VAL A 376 15.05 3.86 -3.17
C VAL A 376 15.62 3.46 -4.53
N SER A 377 14.84 3.60 -5.60
CA SER A 377 15.25 3.26 -6.97
C SER A 377 16.42 4.12 -7.46
N SER A 378 16.49 5.38 -7.01
CA SER A 378 17.54 6.34 -7.42
C SER A 378 18.83 6.19 -6.63
N LEU A 379 18.75 5.81 -5.35
CA LEU A 379 19.90 5.76 -4.44
C LEU A 379 20.52 4.36 -4.34
N ALA A 380 19.73 3.30 -4.46
CA ALA A 380 20.20 1.94 -4.29
C ALA A 380 21.20 1.52 -5.40
N PRO A 381 22.27 0.76 -5.06
CA PRO A 381 23.10 0.13 -6.07
C PRO A 381 22.26 -0.76 -6.98
N MET A 382 22.52 -0.74 -8.31
CA MET A 382 21.71 -1.50 -9.28
C MET A 382 21.55 -2.98 -8.92
N ARG A 383 22.64 -3.61 -8.51
CA ARG A 383 22.64 -5.03 -8.10
C ARG A 383 21.83 -5.30 -6.83
N LEU A 384 21.68 -4.30 -5.95
CA LEU A 384 21.11 -4.44 -4.61
C LEU A 384 19.73 -3.77 -4.47
N ILE A 385 19.11 -3.29 -5.56
CA ILE A 385 17.80 -2.60 -5.52
C ILE A 385 16.75 -3.46 -4.81
N GLY A 386 16.69 -4.77 -5.11
CA GLY A 386 15.73 -5.68 -4.48
C GLY A 386 15.97 -5.84 -2.97
N LEU A 387 17.23 -5.99 -2.54
CA LEU A 387 17.57 -6.09 -1.12
C LEU A 387 17.28 -4.77 -0.39
N THR A 388 17.68 -3.65 -0.98
CA THR A 388 17.42 -2.31 -0.43
C THR A 388 15.91 -2.05 -0.31
N GLY A 389 15.13 -2.43 -1.33
CA GLY A 389 13.68 -2.36 -1.30
C GLY A 389 13.05 -3.26 -0.23
N GLY A 390 13.63 -4.44 0.01
CA GLY A 390 13.22 -5.33 1.10
C GLY A 390 13.42 -4.68 2.48
N VAL A 391 14.60 -4.07 2.73
CA VAL A 391 14.89 -3.35 3.98
C VAL A 391 13.99 -2.12 4.14
N PHE A 392 13.71 -1.40 3.05
CA PHE A 392 12.78 -0.28 3.04
C PHE A 392 11.34 -0.70 3.43
N ASN A 393 10.83 -1.79 2.87
CA ASN A 393 9.53 -2.33 3.23
C ASN A 393 9.51 -2.85 4.68
N PHE A 394 10.60 -3.48 5.12
CA PHE A 394 10.74 -3.89 6.51
C PHE A 394 10.67 -2.70 7.47
N ALA A 395 11.32 -1.58 7.15
CA ALA A 395 11.21 -0.35 7.93
C ALA A 395 9.76 0.17 8.03
N GLY A 396 9.00 0.11 6.93
CA GLY A 396 7.56 0.39 6.95
C GLY A 396 6.76 -0.60 7.82
N GLY A 397 7.10 -1.89 7.75
CA GLY A 397 6.52 -2.94 8.59
C GLY A 397 6.74 -2.72 10.08
N LEU A 398 7.92 -2.20 10.47
CA LEU A 398 8.19 -1.82 11.87
C LEU A 398 7.21 -0.75 12.36
N GLY A 399 6.76 0.19 11.52
CA GLY A 399 5.70 1.13 11.86
C GLY A 399 4.39 0.43 12.22
N GLY A 400 4.01 -0.58 11.45
CA GLY A 400 2.83 -1.41 11.71
C GLY A 400 2.92 -2.25 12.99
N ILE A 401 4.13 -2.59 13.41
CA ILE A 401 4.37 -3.32 14.66
C ILE A 401 4.37 -2.35 15.85
N THR A 402 5.15 -1.27 15.76
CA THR A 402 5.44 -0.40 16.91
C THR A 402 4.29 0.55 17.20
N VAL A 403 3.64 1.13 16.20
CA VAL A 403 2.60 2.14 16.42
C VAL A 403 1.40 1.61 17.19
N PRO A 404 0.79 0.46 16.83
CA PRO A 404 -0.33 -0.05 17.60
C PRO A 404 0.02 -0.32 19.07
N LEU A 405 1.23 -0.83 19.33
CA LEU A 405 1.70 -1.10 20.68
C LEU A 405 1.92 0.19 21.48
N VAL A 406 2.74 1.10 20.95
CA VAL A 406 3.09 2.34 21.64
C VAL A 406 1.85 3.18 21.90
N VAL A 407 0.99 3.36 20.89
CA VAL A 407 -0.27 4.12 21.06
C VAL A 407 -1.20 3.44 22.06
N GLY A 408 -1.30 2.10 22.04
CA GLY A 408 -2.11 1.35 23.00
C GLY A 408 -1.67 1.55 24.44
N TYR A 409 -0.36 1.48 24.73
CA TYR A 409 0.19 1.75 26.04
C TYR A 409 0.01 3.21 26.49
N LEU A 410 0.29 4.16 25.61
CA LEU A 410 0.13 5.58 25.91
C LEU A 410 -1.34 5.92 26.17
N ALA A 411 -2.24 5.42 25.31
CA ALA A 411 -3.67 5.68 25.44
C ALA A 411 -4.30 5.04 26.69
N GLN A 412 -3.74 3.92 27.17
CA GLN A 412 -4.19 3.29 28.39
C GLN A 412 -3.76 4.08 29.65
N GLY A 413 -2.52 4.58 29.68
CA GLY A 413 -1.96 5.23 30.87
C GLY A 413 -2.25 6.73 30.95
N TYR A 414 -2.28 7.42 29.81
CA TYR A 414 -2.27 8.89 29.75
C TYR A 414 -3.27 9.49 28.75
N GLY A 415 -4.14 8.67 28.12
CA GLY A 415 -5.02 9.10 27.04
C GLY A 415 -4.27 9.21 25.70
N PHE A 416 -4.98 9.68 24.66
CA PHE A 416 -4.40 9.75 23.30
C PHE A 416 -3.48 10.96 23.07
N ALA A 417 -3.45 11.95 23.94
CA ALA A 417 -2.63 13.14 23.75
C ALA A 417 -1.14 12.84 23.57
N PRO A 418 -0.47 12.02 24.42
CA PRO A 418 0.92 11.61 24.20
C PRO A 418 1.12 10.79 22.92
N ALA A 419 0.12 10.01 22.52
CA ALA A 419 0.18 9.22 21.28
C ALA A 419 0.25 10.12 20.04
N LEU A 420 -0.53 11.20 19.98
CA LEU A 420 -0.46 12.17 18.89
C LEU A 420 0.90 12.90 18.86
N VAL A 421 1.46 13.21 20.02
CA VAL A 421 2.83 13.78 20.13
C VAL A 421 3.86 12.77 19.60
N TYR A 422 3.74 11.48 19.95
CA TYR A 422 4.61 10.42 19.44
C TYR A 422 4.57 10.34 17.91
N ILE A 423 3.39 10.31 17.28
CA ILE A 423 3.25 10.26 15.82
C ILE A 423 3.85 11.52 15.18
N SER A 424 3.60 12.71 15.75
CA SER A 424 4.17 13.98 15.29
C SER A 424 5.71 13.97 15.37
N ALA A 425 6.27 13.50 16.49
CA ALA A 425 7.73 13.39 16.67
C ALA A 425 8.36 12.44 15.65
N VAL A 426 7.73 11.28 15.40
CA VAL A 426 8.19 10.32 14.38
C VAL A 426 8.15 10.95 12.98
N ALA A 427 7.08 11.70 12.64
CA ALA A 427 7.00 12.42 11.37
C ALA A 427 8.11 13.47 11.24
N LEU A 428 8.39 14.22 12.31
CA LEU A 428 9.48 15.20 12.34
C LEU A 428 10.86 14.54 12.16
N ILE A 429 11.12 13.43 12.86
CA ILE A 429 12.36 12.65 12.71
C ILE A 429 12.50 12.16 11.26
N GLY A 430 11.40 11.70 10.65
CA GLY A 430 11.37 11.34 9.24
C GLY A 430 11.74 12.51 8.33
N ALA A 431 11.18 13.70 8.51
CA ALA A 431 11.53 14.89 7.73
C ALA A 431 12.99 15.26 7.90
N LEU A 432 13.49 15.30 9.14
CA LEU A 432 14.88 15.59 9.46
C LEU A 432 15.84 14.55 8.85
N SER A 433 15.45 13.28 8.80
CA SER A 433 16.29 12.24 8.18
C SER A 433 16.53 12.48 6.69
N TYR A 434 15.53 12.99 5.95
CA TYR A 434 15.72 13.39 4.55
C TYR A 434 16.59 14.63 4.38
N ILE A 435 16.51 15.58 5.29
CA ILE A 435 17.33 16.80 5.27
C ILE A 435 18.77 16.48 5.62
N LEU A 436 19.00 15.76 6.71
CA LEU A 436 20.32 15.58 7.30
C LEU A 436 21.10 14.38 6.76
N LEU A 437 20.41 13.25 6.47
CA LEU A 437 21.07 11.98 6.12
C LEU A 437 21.11 11.73 4.62
N VAL A 438 20.03 12.03 3.88
CA VAL A 438 19.94 11.69 2.46
C VAL A 438 20.85 12.56 1.60
N GLY A 439 20.94 13.87 1.90
CA GLY A 439 21.82 14.80 1.15
C GLY A 439 21.51 14.79 -0.36
N ASP A 440 22.57 14.79 -1.18
CA ASP A 440 22.44 14.69 -2.64
C ASP A 440 21.99 13.30 -3.08
N VAL A 441 21.01 13.25 -4.01
CA VAL A 441 20.49 12.00 -4.56
C VAL A 441 21.41 11.55 -5.69
N LYS A 442 22.47 10.83 -5.30
CA LYS A 442 23.37 10.12 -6.19
C LYS A 442 23.45 8.68 -5.71
N ARG A 443 23.45 7.75 -6.65
CA ARG A 443 23.50 6.31 -6.38
C ARG A 443 24.68 5.98 -5.46
N VAL A 444 24.44 5.10 -4.48
CA VAL A 444 25.44 4.65 -3.53
C VAL A 444 26.26 3.54 -4.16
N GLY A 445 27.57 3.65 -4.20
CA GLY A 445 28.51 2.64 -4.74
C GLY A 445 29.11 3.02 -6.05
#